data_c4136651fbef530248a4404ba4e686dd
#
_entry.id   c4136651fbef530248a4404ba4e686dd
#
_cell.length_a   1.000
_cell.length_b   1.000
_cell.length_c   1.000
_cell.angle_alpha   90.00
_cell.angle_beta   90.00
_cell.angle_gamma   90.00
#
_symmetry.space_group_name_H-M   'P 1'
#
loop_
_entity.id
_entity.type
_entity.pdbx_description
1 polymer ?
#
loop_
_entity_poly.entity_id
_entity_poly.type
_entity_poly.pdbx_seq_one_letter_code
_entity_poly.pdbx_strand_id
1 'polypeptide(L)'
;RYFVEKEILIHELGVRGFIDLAMIDDGILYDIKSCNSWKWKGIFGRGGTSDSVKNYMMQTATYGYWYQKYYHECDLKEMKLLFYKKDTSDMRELDIPISMIQEAEDYWKDVQSYTKEKDLPPVKLGHSPVMSWECNEKYCSYFKACGGGLLAQQKR
;
A
#
# COMPACT_ATOMS: atom_id res chain seq x y z
N ARG A 1 6.12 -23.39 8.20
CA ARG A 1 6.49 -23.04 6.81
C ARG A 1 6.36 -21.54 6.63
N TYR A 2 7.17 -20.98 5.75
CA TYR A 2 7.15 -19.55 5.46
C TYR A 2 7.60 -19.28 4.01
N PHE A 3 7.21 -18.13 3.48
CA PHE A 3 7.79 -17.52 2.26
C PHE A 3 8.60 -16.30 2.63
N VAL A 4 9.71 -16.09 1.92
CA VAL A 4 10.50 -14.86 1.97
C VAL A 4 10.70 -14.39 0.53
N GLU A 5 10.52 -13.09 0.26
CA GLU A 5 10.70 -12.49 -1.07
C GLU A 5 9.91 -13.25 -2.17
N LYS A 6 8.68 -13.61 -1.85
CA LYS A 6 7.84 -14.39 -2.77
C LYS A 6 7.28 -13.51 -3.87
N GLU A 7 7.72 -13.74 -5.10
CA GLU A 7 7.09 -13.11 -6.27
C GLU A 7 5.65 -13.58 -6.44
N ILE A 8 4.78 -12.63 -6.71
CA ILE A 8 3.36 -12.86 -6.99
C ILE A 8 2.92 -12.16 -8.27
N LEU A 9 1.96 -12.76 -8.96
CA LEU A 9 1.28 -12.19 -10.12
C LEU A 9 -0.23 -12.28 -9.90
N ILE A 10 -0.91 -11.16 -10.11
CA ILE A 10 -2.38 -11.07 -10.06
C ILE A 10 -2.82 -10.66 -11.46
N HIS A 11 -3.02 -11.65 -12.33
CA HIS A 11 -3.23 -11.42 -13.76
C HIS A 11 -4.44 -10.55 -14.06
N GLU A 12 -5.56 -10.77 -13.39
CA GLU A 12 -6.80 -10.03 -13.58
C GLU A 12 -6.73 -8.57 -13.12
N LEU A 13 -5.80 -8.25 -12.22
CA LEU A 13 -5.56 -6.88 -11.76
C LEU A 13 -4.32 -6.25 -12.42
N GLY A 14 -3.57 -7.00 -13.22
CA GLY A 14 -2.35 -6.52 -13.86
C GLY A 14 -1.25 -6.15 -12.85
N VAL A 15 -1.21 -6.81 -11.70
CA VAL A 15 -0.30 -6.50 -10.59
C VAL A 15 0.78 -7.56 -10.48
N ARG A 16 2.02 -7.11 -10.36
CA ARG A 16 3.18 -7.91 -9.97
C ARG A 16 3.78 -7.32 -8.70
N GLY A 17 4.19 -8.16 -7.78
CA GLY A 17 4.83 -7.72 -6.54
C GLY A 17 5.62 -8.82 -5.85
N PHE A 18 6.17 -8.49 -4.69
CA PHE A 18 6.93 -9.41 -3.85
C PHE A 18 6.42 -9.32 -2.42
N ILE A 19 6.06 -10.45 -1.84
CA ILE A 19 5.70 -10.57 -0.43
C ILE A 19 7.01 -10.71 0.35
N ASP A 20 7.27 -9.78 1.27
CA ASP A 20 8.50 -9.80 2.08
C ASP A 20 8.57 -11.05 2.95
N LEU A 21 7.50 -11.34 3.70
CA LEU A 21 7.40 -12.52 4.56
C LEU A 21 5.95 -12.99 4.70
N ALA A 22 5.72 -14.29 4.58
CA ALA A 22 4.47 -14.91 4.95
C ALA A 22 4.72 -16.14 5.84
N MET A 23 4.16 -16.14 7.04
CA MET A 23 4.16 -17.26 7.98
C MET A 23 2.96 -18.16 7.67
N ILE A 24 3.19 -19.20 6.88
CA ILE A 24 2.11 -19.98 6.27
C ILE A 24 1.29 -20.75 7.30
N ASP A 25 1.96 -21.42 8.22
CA ASP A 25 1.27 -22.26 9.22
C ASP A 25 0.48 -21.41 10.24
N ASP A 26 0.88 -20.14 10.42
CA ASP A 26 0.18 -19.19 11.28
C ASP A 26 -0.90 -18.39 10.53
N GLY A 27 -0.81 -18.33 9.20
CA GLY A 27 -1.70 -17.53 8.35
C GLY A 27 -1.44 -16.04 8.46
N ILE A 28 -0.18 -15.61 8.63
CA ILE A 28 0.19 -14.20 8.83
C ILE A 28 1.03 -13.73 7.65
N LEU A 29 0.66 -12.58 7.10
CA LEU A 29 1.37 -11.91 6.03
C LEU A 29 1.99 -10.60 6.53
N TYR A 30 3.29 -10.43 6.28
CA TYR A 30 4.05 -9.25 6.65
C TYR A 30 4.59 -8.50 5.44
N ASP A 31 4.53 -7.17 5.51
CA ASP A 31 5.28 -6.26 4.68
C ASP A 31 6.24 -5.46 5.57
N ILE A 32 7.55 -5.51 5.26
CA ILE A 32 8.60 -5.00 6.13
C ILE A 32 9.03 -3.61 5.69
N LYS A 33 8.93 -2.63 6.59
CA LYS A 33 9.25 -1.23 6.30
C LYS A 33 10.30 -0.68 7.25
N SER A 34 11.42 -0.23 6.70
CA SER A 34 12.40 0.53 7.48
C SER A 34 12.03 2.01 7.55
N CYS A 35 12.23 2.64 8.68
CA CYS A 35 11.99 4.07 8.86
C CYS A 35 12.99 4.74 9.80
N ASN A 36 13.09 6.07 9.71
CA ASN A 36 13.86 6.90 10.65
C ASN A 36 13.01 7.31 11.86
N SER A 37 13.64 7.92 12.85
CA SER A 37 12.97 8.39 14.07
C SER A 37 11.84 9.38 13.83
N TRP A 38 11.92 10.21 12.79
CA TRP A 38 10.87 11.18 12.48
C TRP A 38 9.59 10.46 12.00
N LYS A 39 9.72 9.55 11.04
CA LYS A 39 8.59 8.75 10.53
C LYS A 39 8.02 7.84 11.62
N TRP A 40 8.89 7.24 12.45
CA TRP A 40 8.47 6.43 13.59
C TRP A 40 7.57 7.20 14.56
N LYS A 41 7.95 8.45 14.91
CA LYS A 41 7.11 9.30 15.74
C LYS A 41 5.78 9.66 15.11
N GLY A 42 5.76 9.85 13.80
CA GLY A 42 4.53 10.11 13.04
C GLY A 42 3.55 8.93 13.05
N ILE A 43 4.04 7.71 13.15
CA ILE A 43 3.21 6.49 13.16
C ILE A 43 2.83 6.10 14.60
N PHE A 44 3.81 6.03 15.49
CA PHE A 44 3.69 5.42 16.82
C PHE A 44 3.74 6.41 17.97
N GLY A 45 3.99 7.69 17.72
CA GLY A 45 4.03 8.75 18.73
C GLY A 45 2.63 9.21 19.15
N ARG A 46 2.57 10.12 20.15
CA ARG A 46 1.29 10.75 20.53
C ARG A 46 0.72 11.52 19.34
N GLY A 47 -0.52 11.22 18.97
CA GLY A 47 -1.18 11.80 17.81
C GLY A 47 -0.69 11.23 16.46
N GLY A 48 0.09 10.16 16.47
CA GLY A 48 0.42 9.41 15.28
C GLY A 48 -0.83 8.82 14.64
N THR A 49 -0.88 8.83 13.30
CA THR A 49 -2.01 8.30 12.54
C THR A 49 -1.58 7.21 11.57
N SER A 50 -2.46 6.25 11.34
CA SER A 50 -2.26 5.24 10.28
C SER A 50 -2.34 5.83 8.88
N ASP A 51 -2.84 7.04 8.70
CA ASP A 51 -2.98 7.69 7.38
C ASP A 51 -1.65 7.81 6.65
N SER A 52 -0.55 8.05 7.42
CA SER A 52 0.81 8.15 6.86
C SER A 52 1.34 6.83 6.30
N VAL A 53 0.67 5.71 6.58
CA VAL A 53 1.06 4.36 6.15
C VAL A 53 0.00 3.67 5.31
N LYS A 54 -1.07 4.37 4.96
CA LYS A 54 -2.19 3.81 4.18
C LYS A 54 -1.73 3.16 2.87
N ASN A 55 -0.74 3.74 2.20
CA ASN A 55 -0.16 3.16 0.99
C ASN A 55 0.47 1.79 1.23
N TYR A 56 1.17 1.63 2.35
CA TYR A 56 1.77 0.34 2.72
C TYR A 56 0.70 -0.67 3.10
N MET A 57 -0.35 -0.22 3.81
CA MET A 57 -1.47 -1.09 4.14
C MET A 57 -2.18 -1.58 2.87
N MET A 58 -2.38 -0.70 1.87
CA MET A 58 -2.95 -1.07 0.57
C MET A 58 -2.06 -2.03 -0.21
N GLN A 59 -0.74 -1.84 -0.16
CA GLN A 59 0.22 -2.77 -0.77
C GLN A 59 0.07 -4.17 -0.14
N THR A 60 0.09 -4.25 1.19
CA THR A 60 -0.04 -5.51 1.91
C THR A 60 -1.42 -6.16 1.68
N ALA A 61 -2.49 -5.36 1.64
CA ALA A 61 -3.84 -5.85 1.32
C ALA A 61 -3.94 -6.41 -0.11
N THR A 62 -3.19 -5.83 -1.07
CA THR A 62 -3.06 -6.39 -2.43
C THR A 62 -2.40 -7.78 -2.41
N TYR A 63 -1.39 -7.96 -1.56
CA TYR A 63 -0.76 -9.26 -1.37
C TYR A 63 -1.69 -10.26 -0.65
N GLY A 64 -2.51 -9.76 0.28
CA GLY A 64 -3.56 -10.52 0.94
C GLY A 64 -4.60 -11.05 -0.05
N TYR A 65 -5.00 -10.22 -1.04
CA TYR A 65 -5.87 -10.66 -2.14
C TYR A 65 -5.26 -11.85 -2.90
N TRP A 66 -3.98 -11.75 -3.29
CA TRP A 66 -3.29 -12.85 -3.95
C TRP A 66 -3.30 -14.10 -3.09
N TYR A 67 -2.99 -13.97 -1.80
CA TYR A 67 -2.92 -15.08 -0.86
C TYR A 67 -4.27 -15.81 -0.76
N GLN A 68 -5.36 -15.09 -0.56
CA GLN A 68 -6.70 -15.68 -0.47
C GLN A 68 -7.16 -16.32 -1.77
N LYS A 69 -6.79 -15.76 -2.91
CA LYS A 69 -7.29 -16.22 -4.20
C LYS A 69 -6.47 -17.34 -4.83
N TYR A 70 -5.17 -17.32 -4.66
CA TYR A 70 -4.27 -18.24 -5.35
C TYR A 70 -3.54 -19.22 -4.44
N TYR A 71 -3.51 -18.94 -3.14
CA TYR A 71 -2.86 -19.81 -2.17
C TYR A 71 -3.88 -20.45 -1.24
N HIS A 72 -4.19 -21.74 -1.48
CA HIS A 72 -5.28 -22.44 -0.81
C HIS A 72 -4.82 -23.41 0.29
N GLU A 73 -3.52 -23.42 0.63
CA GLU A 73 -3.01 -24.36 1.62
C GLU A 73 -3.35 -23.96 3.07
N CYS A 74 -3.48 -22.67 3.35
CA CYS A 74 -3.83 -22.15 4.66
C CYS A 74 -4.63 -20.85 4.54
N ASP A 75 -5.55 -20.63 5.47
CA ASP A 75 -6.32 -19.37 5.54
C ASP A 75 -5.44 -18.20 5.98
N LEU A 76 -5.62 -17.06 5.34
CA LEU A 76 -5.04 -15.80 5.79
C LEU A 76 -5.83 -15.27 7.00
N LYS A 77 -5.18 -15.19 8.16
CA LYS A 77 -5.78 -14.72 9.41
C LYS A 77 -5.41 -13.28 9.75
N GLU A 78 -4.17 -12.90 9.48
CA GLU A 78 -3.63 -11.60 9.84
C GLU A 78 -2.77 -11.01 8.72
N MET A 79 -2.82 -9.68 8.59
CA MET A 79 -1.91 -8.90 7.78
C MET A 79 -1.27 -7.83 8.65
N LYS A 80 0.04 -7.64 8.52
CA LYS A 80 0.80 -6.72 9.37
C LYS A 80 1.85 -5.95 8.60
N LEU A 81 2.08 -4.69 9.01
CA LEU A 81 3.30 -3.97 8.68
C LEU A 81 4.30 -4.17 9.82
N LEU A 82 5.48 -4.68 9.51
CA LEU A 82 6.59 -4.77 10.46
C LEU A 82 7.54 -3.59 10.23
N PHE A 83 7.53 -2.63 11.14
CA PHE A 83 8.42 -1.48 11.08
C PHE A 83 9.73 -1.75 11.81
N TYR A 84 10.84 -1.47 11.12
CA TYR A 84 12.20 -1.47 11.66
C TYR A 84 12.71 -0.03 11.72
N LYS A 85 13.03 0.45 12.92
CA LYS A 85 13.58 1.78 13.14
C LYS A 85 15.10 1.74 12.99
N LYS A 86 15.62 2.44 11.98
CA LYS A 86 17.04 2.37 11.60
C LYS A 86 18.01 2.85 12.68
N ASP A 87 17.58 3.84 13.49
CA ASP A 87 18.45 4.53 14.43
C ASP A 87 18.69 3.72 15.72
N THR A 88 17.71 2.91 16.13
CA THR A 88 17.73 2.21 17.43
C THR A 88 17.48 0.71 17.32
N SER A 89 17.23 0.21 16.11
CA SER A 89 16.85 -1.19 15.85
C SER A 89 15.56 -1.63 16.54
N ASP A 90 14.73 -0.70 16.99
CA ASP A 90 13.40 -1.01 17.51
C ASP A 90 12.53 -1.60 16.41
N MET A 91 11.70 -2.57 16.76
CA MET A 91 10.74 -3.19 15.87
C MET A 91 9.33 -3.02 16.43
N ARG A 92 8.36 -2.76 15.56
CA ARG A 92 6.94 -2.67 15.91
C ARG A 92 6.06 -3.17 14.79
N GLU A 93 5.00 -3.86 15.16
CA GLU A 93 3.95 -4.27 14.24
C GLU A 93 2.79 -3.26 14.24
N LEU A 94 2.13 -3.18 13.10
CA LEU A 94 0.89 -2.48 12.91
C LEU A 94 -0.07 -3.42 12.16
N ASP A 95 -1.21 -3.72 12.78
CA ASP A 95 -2.21 -4.60 12.19
C ASP A 95 -2.94 -3.91 11.05
N ILE A 96 -3.25 -4.70 10.02
CA ILE A 96 -4.01 -4.26 8.85
C ILE A 96 -5.33 -5.03 8.85
N PRO A 97 -6.48 -4.34 8.84
CA PRO A 97 -7.78 -5.00 8.76
C PRO A 97 -7.88 -5.89 7.51
N ILE A 98 -8.34 -7.13 7.68
CA ILE A 98 -8.57 -8.05 6.54
C ILE A 98 -9.57 -7.47 5.53
N SER A 99 -10.52 -6.64 5.99
CA SER A 99 -11.47 -5.94 5.11
C SER A 99 -10.81 -5.03 4.06
N MET A 100 -9.57 -4.58 4.29
CA MET A 100 -8.81 -3.80 3.30
C MET A 100 -8.48 -4.58 2.01
N ILE A 101 -8.57 -5.89 2.03
CA ILE A 101 -8.40 -6.71 0.81
C ILE A 101 -9.42 -6.33 -0.25
N GLN A 102 -10.68 -6.10 0.15
CA GLN A 102 -11.71 -5.64 -0.78
C GLN A 102 -11.43 -4.23 -1.30
N GLU A 103 -10.95 -3.32 -0.45
CA GLU A 103 -10.55 -1.97 -0.89
C GLU A 103 -9.41 -2.01 -1.91
N ALA A 104 -8.44 -2.91 -1.70
CA ALA A 104 -7.33 -3.09 -2.62
C ALA A 104 -7.80 -3.68 -3.96
N GLU A 105 -8.69 -4.66 -3.95
CA GLU A 105 -9.27 -5.23 -5.17
C GLU A 105 -10.01 -4.15 -5.97
N ASP A 106 -10.89 -3.39 -5.31
CA ASP A 106 -11.68 -2.33 -5.95
C ASP A 106 -10.78 -1.23 -6.52
N TYR A 107 -9.74 -0.84 -5.79
CA TYR A 107 -8.73 0.10 -6.27
C TYR A 107 -8.06 -0.37 -7.57
N TRP A 108 -7.58 -1.61 -7.62
CA TRP A 108 -6.92 -2.13 -8.80
C TRP A 108 -7.87 -2.35 -9.98
N LYS A 109 -9.12 -2.72 -9.74
CA LYS A 109 -10.16 -2.77 -10.78
C LYS A 109 -10.42 -1.38 -11.38
N ASP A 110 -10.50 -0.35 -10.54
CA ASP A 110 -10.63 1.03 -11.00
C ASP A 110 -9.41 1.45 -11.82
N VAL A 111 -8.18 1.17 -11.36
CA VAL A 111 -6.96 1.42 -12.13
C VAL A 111 -6.99 0.71 -13.49
N GLN A 112 -7.38 -0.57 -13.54
CA GLN A 112 -7.48 -1.33 -14.77
C GLN A 112 -8.53 -0.77 -15.74
N SER A 113 -9.60 -0.16 -15.24
CA SER A 113 -10.61 0.46 -16.11
C SER A 113 -10.03 1.55 -17.02
N TYR A 114 -8.99 2.25 -16.56
CA TYR A 114 -8.33 3.32 -17.32
C TYR A 114 -7.29 2.83 -18.32
N THR A 115 -6.87 1.58 -18.29
CA THR A 115 -5.82 1.08 -19.21
C THR A 115 -6.25 1.07 -20.68
N LYS A 116 -7.56 1.11 -20.95
CA LYS A 116 -8.15 1.13 -22.29
C LYS A 116 -8.60 2.53 -22.72
N GLU A 117 -8.59 3.50 -21.80
CA GLU A 117 -8.99 4.87 -22.06
C GLU A 117 -7.87 5.63 -22.76
N LYS A 118 -8.26 6.60 -23.61
CA LYS A 118 -7.30 7.50 -24.26
C LYS A 118 -6.88 8.65 -23.36
N ASP A 119 -7.75 9.03 -22.45
CA ASP A 119 -7.54 10.14 -21.54
C ASP A 119 -6.91 9.68 -20.23
N LEU A 120 -6.15 10.58 -19.59
CA LEU A 120 -5.61 10.33 -18.28
C LEU A 120 -6.72 10.17 -17.24
N PRO A 121 -6.59 9.26 -16.28
CA PRO A 121 -7.56 9.13 -15.20
C PRO A 121 -7.68 10.43 -14.41
N PRO A 122 -8.87 10.74 -13.86
CA PRO A 122 -9.07 11.92 -13.04
C PRO A 122 -8.18 11.87 -11.79
N VAL A 123 -7.67 13.03 -11.40
CA VAL A 123 -6.88 13.14 -10.17
C VAL A 123 -7.79 12.90 -8.97
N LYS A 124 -7.56 11.81 -8.25
CA LYS A 124 -8.32 11.42 -7.06
C LYS A 124 -7.56 11.82 -5.78
N LEU A 125 -7.44 13.13 -5.52
CA LEU A 125 -6.88 13.62 -4.26
C LEU A 125 -7.79 13.22 -3.09
N GLY A 126 -7.20 12.62 -2.06
CA GLY A 126 -7.93 12.16 -0.88
C GLY A 126 -8.52 10.76 -0.99
N HIS A 127 -8.46 10.12 -2.16
CA HIS A 127 -8.71 8.69 -2.31
C HIS A 127 -7.37 7.96 -2.32
N SER A 128 -7.29 6.87 -1.57
CA SER A 128 -6.09 6.02 -1.52
C SER A 128 -5.53 5.75 -2.92
N PRO A 129 -4.25 5.62 -3.08
CA PRO A 129 -3.15 5.87 -2.13
C PRO A 129 -2.40 7.18 -2.39
N VAL A 130 -3.00 8.12 -3.14
CA VAL A 130 -2.30 9.35 -3.55
C VAL A 130 -2.17 10.30 -2.36
N MET A 131 -0.93 10.53 -1.94
CA MET A 131 -0.62 11.52 -0.91
C MET A 131 -0.48 12.91 -1.56
N SER A 132 -0.99 13.93 -0.87
CA SER A 132 -0.98 15.32 -1.39
C SER A 132 0.43 15.84 -1.74
N TRP A 133 1.46 15.35 -1.07
CA TRP A 133 2.85 15.72 -1.34
C TRP A 133 3.41 15.09 -2.63
N GLU A 134 2.84 13.94 -3.06
CA GLU A 134 3.22 13.27 -4.32
C GLU A 134 2.69 14.05 -5.53
N CYS A 135 1.56 14.76 -5.38
CA CYS A 135 1.03 15.67 -6.38
C CYS A 135 1.80 16.99 -6.40
N ASN A 136 3.05 16.94 -6.74
CA ASN A 136 3.96 18.07 -6.80
C ASN A 136 4.81 17.98 -8.06
N GLU A 137 5.07 19.11 -8.71
CA GLU A 137 5.89 19.18 -9.94
C GLU A 137 7.28 18.53 -9.76
N LYS A 138 7.83 18.56 -8.55
CA LYS A 138 9.12 17.95 -8.23
C LYS A 138 9.11 16.43 -8.26
N TYR A 139 7.96 15.81 -7.93
CA TYR A 139 7.88 14.37 -7.72
C TYR A 139 7.04 13.63 -8.76
N CYS A 140 6.11 14.34 -9.43
CA CYS A 140 5.19 13.75 -10.37
C CYS A 140 5.48 14.19 -11.82
N SER A 141 5.94 13.28 -12.65
CA SER A 141 6.21 13.53 -14.07
C SER A 141 4.95 13.95 -14.86
N TYR A 142 3.78 13.58 -14.39
CA TYR A 142 2.49 13.86 -15.02
C TYR A 142 1.79 15.10 -14.45
N PHE A 143 2.40 15.81 -13.52
CA PHE A 143 1.78 16.93 -12.80
C PHE A 143 1.12 17.96 -13.71
N LYS A 144 1.80 18.35 -14.80
CA LYS A 144 1.26 19.31 -15.78
C LYS A 144 0.17 18.71 -16.65
N ALA A 145 0.34 17.46 -17.07
CA ALA A 145 -0.59 16.78 -17.97
C ALA A 145 -1.92 16.41 -17.31
N CYS A 146 -1.91 16.03 -16.03
CA CYS A 146 -3.11 15.61 -15.31
C CYS A 146 -3.85 16.77 -14.61
N GLY A 147 -3.44 18.03 -14.80
CA GLY A 147 -4.08 19.19 -14.15
C GLY A 147 -3.86 19.27 -12.64
N GLY A 148 -2.92 18.49 -12.07
CA GLY A 148 -2.59 18.52 -10.65
C GLY A 148 -2.24 19.91 -10.13
N GLY A 149 -1.67 20.76 -10.99
CA GLY A 149 -1.40 22.17 -10.70
C GLY A 149 -2.65 22.99 -10.40
N LEU A 150 -3.78 22.72 -11.04
CA LEU A 150 -5.06 23.40 -10.80
C LEU A 150 -5.64 23.05 -9.42
N LEU A 151 -5.53 21.79 -9.00
CA LEU A 151 -5.99 21.31 -7.70
C LEU A 151 -5.13 21.82 -6.54
N ALA A 152 -3.83 22.01 -6.76
CA ALA A 152 -2.94 22.61 -5.78
C ALA A 152 -3.23 24.12 -5.57
N GLN A 153 -3.76 24.82 -6.57
CA GLN A 153 -4.15 26.22 -6.47
C GLN A 153 -5.49 26.43 -5.75
N GLN A 154 -6.39 25.47 -5.78
CA GLN A 154 -7.69 25.55 -5.08
C GLN A 154 -7.60 25.38 -3.56
N LYS A 155 -6.44 24.95 -3.03
CA LYS A 155 -6.18 24.77 -1.60
C LYS A 155 -5.40 25.92 -0.95
N ARG A 156 -5.18 27.01 -1.66
CA ARG A 156 -4.65 28.27 -1.12
C ARG A 156 -5.79 29.26 -0.94
#